data_637eae451e6d78c6a0398f2524631825
#
_entry.id   637eae451e6d78c6a0398f2524631825
#
_cell.length_a   1.000
_cell.length_b   1.000
_cell.length_c   1.000
_cell.angle_alpha   90.00
_cell.angle_beta   90.00
_cell.angle_gamma   90.00
#
_symmetry.space_group_name_H-M   'P 1'
#
loop_
_entity.id
_entity.type
_entity.pdbx_description
1 polymer ?
#
loop_
_entity_poly.entity_id
_entity_poly.type
_entity_poly.pdbx_seq_one_letter_code
_entity_poly.pdbx_strand_id
1 'polypeptide(L)'
;MRSKPGGQAKFWLVPRDSGSFAGQPPRIIDAPDGFVFHHLNAWEDCGDVVVESIYYSDFPGIGPDEDFMNVDFDLIPEGLLEQCRIRLDSGEVETTRLSERCCEFAMVNPDREGLDCRYAWMAAAAREQGNDPLQVVKKLDLQTGERVIWNAGPRGFVSEPLMVPDPSTDQEDAGWVLDLVWNGARSASDLVILDAADLSELAVLELPLAIPHGLHGSWAADSVTE
;
A
#
# COMPACT_ATOMS: atom_id res chain seq x y z
N MET A 1 -10.89 -13.47 -13.14
CA MET A 1 -9.51 -13.67 -13.66
C MET A 1 -8.95 -14.85 -12.90
N ARG A 2 -8.20 -15.75 -13.51
CA ARG A 2 -7.53 -16.84 -12.81
C ARG A 2 -6.08 -16.83 -13.24
N SER A 3 -5.15 -17.01 -12.33
CA SER A 3 -3.74 -17.20 -12.67
C SER A 3 -3.65 -18.45 -13.58
N LYS A 4 -2.82 -18.37 -14.65
CA LYS A 4 -2.54 -19.56 -15.46
C LYS A 4 -1.65 -20.48 -14.63
N PRO A 5 -2.02 -21.75 -14.43
CA PRO A 5 -1.09 -22.71 -13.85
C PRO A 5 0.23 -22.73 -14.64
N GLY A 6 1.34 -22.48 -13.96
CA GLY A 6 2.68 -22.36 -14.57
C GLY A 6 2.99 -21.01 -15.28
N GLY A 7 2.17 -19.99 -15.08
CA GLY A 7 2.51 -18.61 -15.42
C GLY A 7 3.50 -18.08 -14.38
N GLN A 8 4.69 -17.62 -14.83
CA GLN A 8 5.68 -17.00 -13.95
C GLN A 8 5.55 -15.49 -14.00
N ALA A 9 5.48 -14.85 -12.84
CA ALA A 9 5.54 -13.38 -12.74
C ALA A 9 6.92 -12.88 -13.16
N LYS A 10 7.00 -11.65 -13.67
CA LYS A 10 8.25 -11.08 -14.16
C LYS A 10 8.37 -9.62 -13.80
N PHE A 11 9.56 -9.21 -13.42
CA PHE A 11 9.95 -7.81 -13.38
C PHE A 11 10.42 -7.37 -14.78
N TRP A 12 9.87 -6.26 -15.24
CA TRP A 12 10.31 -5.57 -16.45
C TRP A 12 10.99 -4.27 -16.05
N LEU A 13 12.32 -4.27 -16.05
CA LEU A 13 13.12 -3.09 -15.75
C LEU A 13 13.35 -2.31 -17.03
N VAL A 14 12.63 -1.21 -17.17
CA VAL A 14 12.67 -0.35 -18.36
C VAL A 14 13.59 0.83 -18.08
N PRO A 15 14.72 0.95 -18.80
CA PRO A 15 15.60 2.11 -18.65
C PRO A 15 14.85 3.42 -18.93
N ARG A 16 15.07 4.43 -18.10
CA ARG A 16 14.55 5.78 -18.35
C ARG A 16 15.35 6.44 -19.50
N ASP A 17 14.78 7.49 -20.09
CA ASP A 17 15.38 8.21 -21.23
C ASP A 17 16.69 8.95 -20.88
N SER A 18 17.03 9.01 -19.58
CA SER A 18 18.26 9.63 -19.06
C SER A 18 19.02 8.66 -18.15
N GLY A 19 20.34 8.79 -18.12
CA GLY A 19 21.22 7.97 -17.27
C GLY A 19 22.04 6.94 -18.06
N SER A 20 22.81 6.14 -17.35
CA SER A 20 23.79 5.18 -17.91
C SER A 20 23.17 4.03 -18.70
N PHE A 21 21.87 3.78 -18.53
CA PHE A 21 21.13 2.72 -19.22
C PHE A 21 20.18 3.25 -20.32
N ALA A 22 20.17 4.56 -20.57
CA ALA A 22 19.32 5.17 -21.59
C ALA A 22 19.47 4.48 -22.96
N GLY A 23 18.34 4.17 -23.59
CA GLY A 23 18.32 3.51 -24.91
C GLY A 23 18.64 2.02 -24.92
N GLN A 24 18.92 1.40 -23.78
CA GLN A 24 19.05 -0.05 -23.68
C GLN A 24 17.68 -0.73 -23.70
N PRO A 25 17.58 -1.99 -24.17
CA PRO A 25 16.32 -2.75 -24.09
C PRO A 25 15.96 -3.05 -22.65
N PRO A 26 14.66 -3.23 -22.33
CA PRO A 26 14.20 -3.66 -21.01
C PRO A 26 14.87 -4.98 -20.59
N ARG A 27 15.24 -5.08 -19.34
CA ARG A 27 15.65 -6.34 -18.73
C ARG A 27 14.43 -7.03 -18.14
N ILE A 28 14.30 -8.33 -18.43
CA ILE A 28 13.22 -9.16 -17.92
C ILE A 28 13.82 -10.16 -16.95
N ILE A 29 13.32 -10.13 -15.70
CA ILE A 29 13.82 -10.95 -14.60
C ILE A 29 12.64 -11.73 -14.03
N ASP A 30 12.83 -12.99 -13.70
CA ASP A 30 11.79 -13.80 -13.10
C ASP A 30 11.49 -13.28 -11.68
N ALA A 31 10.23 -13.05 -11.41
CA ALA A 31 9.73 -12.62 -10.10
C ALA A 31 9.19 -13.84 -9.32
N PRO A 32 9.03 -13.74 -8.00
CA PRO A 32 8.30 -14.73 -7.22
C PRO A 32 6.89 -14.98 -7.80
N ASP A 33 6.43 -16.23 -7.74
CA ASP A 33 5.07 -16.57 -8.19
C ASP A 33 4.03 -15.96 -7.27
N GLY A 34 3.01 -15.32 -7.84
CA GLY A 34 1.92 -14.72 -7.11
C GLY A 34 1.29 -13.54 -7.85
N PHE A 35 0.66 -12.66 -7.10
CA PHE A 35 -0.05 -11.51 -7.64
C PHE A 35 0.24 -10.24 -6.84
N VAL A 36 0.28 -9.09 -7.50
CA VAL A 36 0.46 -7.77 -6.91
C VAL A 36 -0.59 -6.83 -7.48
N PHE A 37 -1.36 -6.18 -6.62
CA PHE A 37 -2.20 -5.03 -7.01
C PHE A 37 -1.41 -3.74 -6.97
N HIS A 38 -0.67 -3.51 -5.86
CA HIS A 38 -0.02 -2.25 -5.60
C HIS A 38 1.45 -2.43 -5.22
N HIS A 39 2.29 -1.59 -5.79
CA HIS A 39 3.66 -1.37 -5.34
C HIS A 39 3.66 -0.22 -4.33
N LEU A 40 4.41 -0.39 -3.25
CA LEU A 40 4.63 0.68 -2.28
C LEU A 40 5.65 1.69 -2.82
N ASN A 41 6.82 1.19 -3.24
CA ASN A 41 7.94 2.01 -3.70
C ASN A 41 8.94 1.17 -4.51
N ALA A 42 9.82 1.83 -5.26
CA ALA A 42 10.96 1.19 -5.90
C ALA A 42 12.11 2.18 -6.09
N TRP A 43 13.35 1.74 -5.85
CA TRP A 43 14.54 2.57 -6.02
C TRP A 43 15.77 1.77 -6.44
N GLU A 44 16.82 2.48 -6.88
CA GLU A 44 18.11 1.89 -7.15
C GLU A 44 19.01 1.99 -5.91
N ASP A 45 19.65 0.89 -5.53
CA ASP A 45 20.57 0.84 -4.40
C ASP A 45 21.84 0.06 -4.74
N CYS A 46 22.98 0.74 -4.80
CA CYS A 46 24.30 0.14 -5.01
C CYS A 46 24.41 -0.79 -6.22
N GLY A 47 23.66 -0.53 -7.29
CA GLY A 47 23.65 -1.36 -8.50
C GLY A 47 22.61 -2.48 -8.49
N ASP A 48 21.75 -2.51 -7.49
CA ASP A 48 20.54 -3.34 -7.41
C ASP A 48 19.29 -2.47 -7.65
N VAL A 49 18.15 -3.10 -7.87
CA VAL A 49 16.83 -2.47 -7.80
C VAL A 49 16.05 -3.09 -6.65
N VAL A 50 15.52 -2.25 -5.79
CA VAL A 50 14.64 -2.67 -4.70
C VAL A 50 13.20 -2.31 -5.06
N VAL A 51 12.29 -3.25 -4.86
CA VAL A 51 10.85 -3.05 -5.11
C VAL A 51 10.08 -3.54 -3.90
N GLU A 52 9.24 -2.70 -3.35
CA GLU A 52 8.34 -3.05 -2.25
C GLU A 52 6.91 -3.11 -2.76
N SER A 53 6.21 -4.19 -2.43
CA SER A 53 4.89 -4.49 -2.97
C SER A 53 4.00 -5.19 -1.97
N ILE A 54 2.69 -5.02 -2.12
CA ILE A 54 1.71 -5.89 -1.46
C ILE A 54 1.55 -7.15 -2.31
N TYR A 55 2.02 -8.25 -1.77
CA TYR A 55 2.15 -9.53 -2.46
C TYR A 55 1.09 -10.53 -1.98
N TYR A 56 0.44 -11.18 -2.92
CA TYR A 56 -0.55 -12.25 -2.70
C TYR A 56 -0.03 -13.56 -3.28
N SER A 57 -0.23 -14.66 -2.58
CA SER A 57 0.15 -15.99 -3.07
C SER A 57 -0.63 -16.45 -4.30
N ASP A 58 -1.83 -15.91 -4.51
CA ASP A 58 -2.66 -16.09 -5.71
C ASP A 58 -3.54 -14.84 -5.91
N PHE A 59 -4.28 -14.76 -7.02
CA PHE A 59 -5.22 -13.67 -7.27
C PHE A 59 -6.35 -13.66 -6.23
N PRO A 60 -6.48 -12.59 -5.42
CA PRO A 60 -7.51 -12.52 -4.38
C PRO A 60 -8.86 -12.13 -4.99
N GLY A 61 -9.43 -12.99 -5.79
CA GLY A 61 -10.69 -12.76 -6.50
C GLY A 61 -11.86 -13.49 -5.88
N ILE A 62 -13.00 -12.81 -5.81
CA ILE A 62 -14.30 -13.46 -5.58
C ILE A 62 -14.74 -14.06 -6.91
N GLY A 63 -15.11 -15.34 -6.93
CA GLY A 63 -15.58 -16.02 -8.13
C GLY A 63 -16.90 -15.43 -8.66
N PRO A 64 -17.21 -15.62 -9.96
CA PRO A 64 -18.41 -15.02 -10.56
C PRO A 64 -19.73 -15.57 -9.99
N ASP A 65 -19.67 -16.73 -9.35
CA ASP A 65 -20.85 -17.41 -8.76
C ASP A 65 -20.87 -17.26 -7.22
N GLU A 66 -19.95 -16.48 -6.64
CA GLU A 66 -19.86 -16.27 -5.19
C GLU A 66 -20.64 -15.03 -4.77
N ASP A 67 -21.31 -15.13 -3.64
CA ASP A 67 -22.05 -14.02 -3.04
C ASP A 67 -21.08 -13.08 -2.33
N PHE A 68 -20.76 -11.96 -2.98
CA PHE A 68 -19.86 -10.95 -2.42
C PHE A 68 -20.40 -10.28 -1.13
N MET A 69 -21.67 -10.49 -0.78
CA MET A 69 -22.25 -10.05 0.48
C MET A 69 -21.93 -10.99 1.66
N ASN A 70 -21.46 -12.21 1.36
CA ASN A 70 -21.13 -13.24 2.36
C ASN A 70 -19.73 -13.81 2.10
N VAL A 71 -18.77 -12.92 1.87
CA VAL A 71 -17.37 -13.30 1.59
C VAL A 71 -16.74 -13.92 2.82
N ASP A 72 -16.16 -15.11 2.64
CA ASP A 72 -15.30 -15.74 3.63
C ASP A 72 -13.84 -15.24 3.41
N PHE A 73 -13.42 -14.29 4.21
CA PHE A 73 -12.09 -13.72 4.10
C PHE A 73 -10.96 -14.71 4.39
N ASP A 74 -11.22 -15.78 5.14
CA ASP A 74 -10.22 -16.82 5.40
C ASP A 74 -9.89 -17.66 4.15
N LEU A 75 -10.71 -17.59 3.11
CA LEU A 75 -10.47 -18.24 1.81
C LEU A 75 -9.78 -17.33 0.79
N ILE A 76 -9.61 -16.04 1.09
CA ILE A 76 -8.96 -15.08 0.20
C ILE A 76 -7.49 -14.95 0.62
N PRO A 77 -6.52 -15.07 -0.32
CA PRO A 77 -5.11 -14.85 -0.02
C PRO A 77 -4.85 -13.51 0.67
N GLU A 78 -3.97 -13.52 1.64
CA GLU A 78 -3.54 -12.31 2.35
C GLU A 78 -2.64 -11.45 1.45
N GLY A 79 -2.89 -10.14 1.44
CA GLY A 79 -1.94 -9.16 0.90
C GLY A 79 -0.88 -8.83 1.95
N LEU A 80 0.37 -9.15 1.68
CA LEU A 80 1.45 -9.00 2.65
C LEU A 80 2.56 -8.11 2.07
N LEU A 81 3.06 -7.17 2.86
CA LEU A 81 4.12 -6.28 2.39
C LEU A 81 5.45 -7.03 2.31
N GLU A 82 6.02 -7.08 1.11
CA GLU A 82 7.29 -7.71 0.80
C GLU A 82 8.21 -6.75 0.06
N GLN A 83 9.52 -6.94 0.27
CA GLN A 83 10.58 -6.29 -0.47
C GLN A 83 11.29 -7.32 -1.34
N CYS A 84 11.42 -7.03 -2.63
CA CYS A 84 12.25 -7.77 -3.58
C CYS A 84 13.50 -6.96 -3.90
N ARG A 85 14.68 -7.49 -3.60
CA ARG A 85 15.97 -6.95 -4.06
C ARG A 85 16.40 -7.69 -5.30
N ILE A 86 16.55 -6.98 -6.40
CA ILE A 86 16.88 -7.50 -7.73
C ILE A 86 18.33 -7.15 -8.04
N ARG A 87 19.20 -8.13 -8.06
CA ARG A 87 20.61 -7.94 -8.41
C ARG A 87 20.76 -7.75 -9.91
N LEU A 88 21.22 -6.56 -10.31
CA LEU A 88 21.32 -6.26 -11.74
C LEU A 88 22.47 -7.02 -12.44
N ASP A 89 23.49 -7.50 -11.74
CA ASP A 89 24.59 -8.26 -12.31
C ASP A 89 24.22 -9.72 -12.61
N SER A 90 23.53 -10.40 -11.68
CA SER A 90 23.19 -11.83 -11.77
C SER A 90 21.74 -12.09 -12.22
N GLY A 91 20.82 -11.15 -11.99
CA GLY A 91 19.39 -11.36 -12.16
C GLY A 91 18.75 -12.14 -11.00
N GLU A 92 19.47 -12.35 -9.92
CA GLU A 92 18.95 -12.99 -8.70
C GLU A 92 17.96 -12.06 -8.00
N VAL A 93 16.87 -12.63 -7.47
CA VAL A 93 15.87 -11.92 -6.69
C VAL A 93 15.81 -12.49 -5.28
N GLU A 94 16.08 -11.63 -4.31
CA GLU A 94 15.99 -11.94 -2.89
C GLU A 94 14.71 -11.28 -2.33
N THR A 95 13.88 -12.06 -1.62
CA THR A 95 12.60 -11.59 -1.06
C THR A 95 12.66 -11.55 0.46
N THR A 96 12.20 -10.44 1.03
CA THR A 96 12.10 -10.25 2.48
C THR A 96 10.67 -9.83 2.83
N ARG A 97 10.03 -10.52 3.78
CA ARG A 97 8.75 -10.12 4.33
C ARG A 97 8.94 -8.97 5.32
N LEU A 98 8.26 -7.84 5.07
CA LEU A 98 8.31 -6.64 5.91
C LEU A 98 7.18 -6.58 6.94
N SER A 99 6.05 -7.25 6.66
CA SER A 99 4.89 -7.27 7.54
C SER A 99 4.08 -8.55 7.40
N GLU A 100 3.69 -9.13 8.54
CA GLU A 100 2.82 -10.32 8.59
C GLU A 100 1.32 -9.98 8.65
N ARG A 101 0.95 -8.71 8.79
CA ARG A 101 -0.45 -8.29 8.81
C ARG A 101 -0.93 -8.04 7.39
N CYS A 102 -2.07 -8.64 7.05
CA CYS A 102 -2.74 -8.38 5.77
C CYS A 102 -3.02 -6.89 5.61
N CYS A 103 -2.61 -6.33 4.47
CA CYS A 103 -2.70 -4.91 4.18
C CYS A 103 -2.88 -4.65 2.68
N GLU A 104 -3.30 -3.43 2.35
CA GLU A 104 -3.42 -2.89 1.01
C GLU A 104 -3.24 -1.37 1.00
N PHE A 105 -3.16 -0.78 -0.19
CA PHE A 105 -3.08 0.67 -0.37
C PHE A 105 -1.93 1.29 0.42
N ALA A 106 -0.76 0.66 0.33
CA ALA A 106 0.42 1.18 0.99
C ALA A 106 1.04 2.34 0.21
N MET A 107 1.49 3.37 0.94
CA MET A 107 2.21 4.50 0.39
C MET A 107 3.35 4.96 1.29
N VAL A 108 4.35 5.57 0.69
CA VAL A 108 5.41 6.34 1.36
C VAL A 108 5.07 7.83 1.33
N ASN A 109 5.90 8.67 1.95
CA ASN A 109 5.82 10.10 1.74
C ASN A 109 6.03 10.42 0.24
N PRO A 110 5.06 11.08 -0.45
CA PRO A 110 5.12 11.31 -1.89
C PRO A 110 6.32 12.16 -2.34
N ASP A 111 6.88 12.99 -1.47
CA ASP A 111 8.09 13.77 -1.78
C ASP A 111 9.36 12.90 -1.80
N ARG A 112 9.24 11.63 -1.39
CA ARG A 112 10.34 10.66 -1.30
C ARG A 112 10.15 9.42 -2.16
N GLU A 113 9.15 9.39 -3.02
CA GLU A 113 8.98 8.29 -3.97
C GLU A 113 10.23 8.10 -4.84
N GLY A 114 10.64 6.85 -5.01
CA GLY A 114 11.87 6.49 -5.73
C GLY A 114 13.15 6.56 -4.89
N LEU A 115 13.05 6.84 -3.60
CA LEU A 115 14.17 6.83 -2.64
C LEU A 115 13.97 5.72 -1.60
N ASP A 116 15.04 5.36 -0.89
CA ASP A 116 14.97 4.49 0.28
C ASP A 116 14.23 5.21 1.42
N CYS A 117 12.96 4.83 1.62
CA CYS A 117 12.09 5.40 2.63
C CYS A 117 12.13 4.59 3.93
N ARG A 118 11.97 5.28 5.05
CA ARG A 118 11.89 4.65 6.36
C ARG A 118 10.45 4.31 6.77
N TYR A 119 9.49 5.14 6.38
CA TYR A 119 8.10 5.00 6.84
C TYR A 119 7.13 4.72 5.71
N ALA A 120 6.16 3.85 6.01
CA ALA A 120 5.04 3.56 5.12
C ALA A 120 3.72 3.61 5.89
N TRP A 121 2.66 4.06 5.21
CA TRP A 121 1.28 4.06 5.72
C TRP A 121 0.43 3.17 4.83
N MET A 122 -0.50 2.42 5.42
CA MET A 122 -1.32 1.46 4.69
C MET A 122 -2.64 1.18 5.40
N ALA A 123 -3.64 0.80 4.63
CA ALA A 123 -4.83 0.17 5.15
C ALA A 123 -4.53 -1.29 5.52
N ALA A 124 -5.02 -1.77 6.65
CA ALA A 124 -4.72 -3.13 7.09
C ALA A 124 -5.91 -3.81 7.78
N ALA A 125 -5.85 -5.13 7.84
CA ALA A 125 -6.81 -5.95 8.57
C ALA A 125 -6.79 -5.64 10.07
N ALA A 126 -7.95 -5.73 10.73
CA ALA A 126 -8.02 -5.57 12.19
C ALA A 126 -7.26 -6.69 12.92
N ARG A 127 -7.33 -7.91 12.40
CA ARG A 127 -6.58 -9.07 12.92
C ARG A 127 -5.08 -8.96 12.62
N GLU A 128 -4.27 -9.49 13.52
CA GLU A 128 -2.80 -9.55 13.33
C GLU A 128 -2.39 -10.53 12.23
N GLN A 129 -3.16 -11.59 12.04
CA GLN A 129 -2.93 -12.67 11.07
C GLN A 129 -4.24 -13.05 10.39
N GLY A 130 -4.15 -13.51 9.16
CA GLY A 130 -5.30 -13.84 8.34
C GLY A 130 -5.84 -12.62 7.57
N ASN A 131 -6.66 -12.89 6.57
CA ASN A 131 -7.33 -11.83 5.82
C ASN A 131 -8.61 -11.40 6.55
N ASP A 132 -8.92 -10.12 6.50
CA ASP A 132 -10.07 -9.49 7.16
C ASP A 132 -10.38 -8.19 6.41
N PRO A 133 -11.60 -7.65 6.50
CA PRO A 133 -11.86 -6.31 5.98
C PRO A 133 -10.89 -5.28 6.57
N LEU A 134 -10.48 -4.32 5.76
CA LEU A 134 -9.54 -3.28 6.17
C LEU A 134 -10.21 -2.31 7.15
N GLN A 135 -9.77 -2.33 8.40
CA GLN A 135 -10.35 -1.55 9.50
C GLN A 135 -9.34 -0.68 10.22
N VAL A 136 -8.07 -0.79 9.88
CA VAL A 136 -7.02 -0.01 10.56
C VAL A 136 -6.16 0.73 9.56
N VAL A 137 -5.73 1.92 9.94
CA VAL A 137 -4.58 2.60 9.33
C VAL A 137 -3.35 2.19 10.11
N LYS A 138 -2.34 1.71 9.41
CA LYS A 138 -1.08 1.26 9.98
C LYS A 138 0.06 2.12 9.46
N LYS A 139 0.89 2.67 10.34
CA LYS A 139 2.22 3.17 10.04
C LYS A 139 3.24 2.09 10.37
N LEU A 140 4.20 1.87 9.49
CA LEU A 140 5.31 0.92 9.67
C LEU A 140 6.64 1.64 9.51
N ASP A 141 7.54 1.46 10.46
CA ASP A 141 8.96 1.76 10.31
C ASP A 141 9.61 0.57 9.58
N LEU A 142 9.99 0.76 8.32
CA LEU A 142 10.54 -0.28 7.44
C LEU A 142 11.92 -0.75 7.89
N GLN A 143 12.65 0.06 8.68
CA GLN A 143 13.98 -0.28 9.18
C GLN A 143 13.93 -1.08 10.48
N THR A 144 13.00 -0.75 11.39
CA THR A 144 12.94 -1.38 12.73
C THR A 144 11.83 -2.41 12.85
N GLY A 145 10.81 -2.36 11.97
CA GLY A 145 9.60 -3.16 12.08
C GLY A 145 8.61 -2.64 13.14
N GLU A 146 8.92 -1.52 13.80
CA GLU A 146 7.99 -0.88 14.73
C GLU A 146 6.74 -0.39 14.01
N ARG A 147 5.60 -0.48 14.67
CA ARG A 147 4.31 -0.11 14.07
C ARG A 147 3.44 0.70 15.01
N VAL A 148 2.69 1.62 14.44
CA VAL A 148 1.59 2.33 15.08
C VAL A 148 0.31 2.02 14.33
N ILE A 149 -0.82 1.92 15.04
CA ILE A 149 -2.11 1.56 14.46
C ILE A 149 -3.19 2.50 14.99
N TRP A 150 -3.95 3.09 14.07
CA TRP A 150 -5.24 3.69 14.34
C TRP A 150 -6.35 2.72 13.90
N ASN A 151 -7.43 2.56 14.69
CA ASN A 151 -8.46 1.57 14.43
C ASN A 151 -9.84 2.22 14.31
N ALA A 152 -10.47 2.07 13.14
CA ALA A 152 -11.82 2.55 12.87
C ALA A 152 -12.92 1.63 13.43
N GLY A 153 -12.57 0.42 13.89
CA GLY A 153 -13.54 -0.59 14.35
C GLY A 153 -14.37 -0.17 15.56
N PRO A 154 -15.38 -0.95 15.94
CA PRO A 154 -15.70 -2.27 15.36
C PRO A 154 -16.56 -2.22 14.09
N ARG A 155 -17.10 -1.08 13.69
CA ARG A 155 -18.01 -0.91 12.54
C ARG A 155 -17.51 0.12 11.54
N GLY A 156 -16.25 0.53 11.62
CA GLY A 156 -15.58 1.38 10.68
C GLY A 156 -14.75 0.55 9.69
N PHE A 157 -14.67 0.99 8.43
CA PHE A 157 -13.84 0.39 7.38
C PHE A 157 -13.09 1.51 6.70
N VAL A 158 -11.77 1.37 6.67
CA VAL A 158 -10.86 2.34 6.06
C VAL A 158 -10.80 2.16 4.55
N SER A 159 -10.50 3.23 3.84
CA SER A 159 -10.20 3.23 2.41
C SER A 159 -8.67 3.24 2.20
N GLU A 160 -8.21 3.90 1.15
CA GLU A 160 -6.79 4.18 0.91
C GLU A 160 -6.35 5.35 1.80
N PRO A 161 -5.45 5.14 2.77
CA PRO A 161 -4.90 6.23 3.56
C PRO A 161 -3.99 7.10 2.68
N LEU A 162 -4.17 8.41 2.74
CA LEU A 162 -3.42 9.36 1.93
C LEU A 162 -2.49 10.19 2.82
N MET A 163 -1.18 9.94 2.73
CA MET A 163 -0.17 10.74 3.41
C MET A 163 0.04 12.07 2.69
N VAL A 164 -0.08 13.16 3.42
CA VAL A 164 0.17 14.53 2.96
C VAL A 164 1.34 15.10 3.77
N PRO A 165 2.49 15.37 3.15
CA PRO A 165 3.66 15.88 3.87
C PRO A 165 3.44 17.31 4.38
N ASP A 166 4.06 17.64 5.52
CA ASP A 166 4.13 19.00 6.02
C ASP A 166 5.21 19.78 5.25
N PRO A 167 4.85 20.79 4.44
CA PRO A 167 5.81 21.52 3.63
C PRO A 167 6.77 22.41 4.45
N SER A 168 6.58 22.52 5.75
CA SER A 168 7.43 23.33 6.63
C SER A 168 8.66 22.60 7.17
N THR A 169 8.82 21.31 6.90
CA THR A 169 9.90 20.47 7.42
C THR A 169 10.32 19.38 6.44
N ASP A 170 11.57 18.94 6.52
CA ASP A 170 12.11 17.81 5.75
C ASP A 170 11.97 16.46 6.49
N GLN A 171 11.29 16.44 7.63
CA GLN A 171 11.10 15.20 8.40
C GLN A 171 10.14 14.27 7.64
N GLU A 172 10.58 13.03 7.38
CA GLU A 172 9.89 12.10 6.49
C GLU A 172 8.46 11.77 6.92
N ASP A 173 8.23 11.64 8.22
CA ASP A 173 6.93 11.29 8.79
C ASP A 173 6.16 12.49 9.38
N ALA A 174 6.58 13.72 9.08
CA ALA A 174 5.81 14.90 9.43
C ALA A 174 4.72 15.18 8.39
N GLY A 175 3.50 15.39 8.86
CA GLY A 175 2.36 15.68 8.01
C GLY A 175 1.08 15.04 8.52
N TRP A 176 0.20 14.73 7.59
CA TRP A 176 -1.15 14.22 7.89
C TRP A 176 -1.43 12.95 7.10
N VAL A 177 -2.19 12.03 7.69
CA VAL A 177 -2.83 10.94 6.97
C VAL A 177 -4.33 11.19 6.91
N LEU A 178 -4.85 11.30 5.71
CA LEU A 178 -6.27 11.45 5.44
C LEU A 178 -6.85 10.10 5.05
N ASP A 179 -7.96 9.71 5.67
CA ASP A 179 -8.65 8.47 5.31
C ASP A 179 -10.16 8.69 5.24
N LEU A 180 -10.76 8.15 4.18
CA LEU A 180 -12.21 8.13 4.04
C LEU A 180 -12.76 6.84 4.66
N VAL A 181 -13.35 6.96 5.82
CA VAL A 181 -13.83 5.83 6.63
C VAL A 181 -15.33 5.64 6.44
N TRP A 182 -15.75 4.43 6.06
CA TRP A 182 -17.16 4.05 6.20
C TRP A 182 -17.50 3.82 7.67
N ASN A 183 -18.44 4.59 8.21
CA ASN A 183 -18.91 4.47 9.59
C ASN A 183 -20.26 3.75 9.63
N GLY A 184 -20.23 2.44 9.90
CA GLY A 184 -21.43 1.60 9.93
C GLY A 184 -22.40 1.92 11.08
N ALA A 185 -22.01 2.69 12.09
CA ALA A 185 -22.92 3.15 13.14
C ALA A 185 -23.80 4.31 12.67
N ARG A 186 -23.27 5.14 11.76
CA ARG A 186 -23.98 6.28 11.16
C ARG A 186 -24.58 5.96 9.80
N SER A 187 -24.17 4.87 9.16
CA SER A 187 -24.46 4.55 7.75
C SER A 187 -24.06 5.70 6.81
N ALA A 188 -22.93 6.32 7.08
CA ALA A 188 -22.35 7.45 6.37
C ALA A 188 -20.83 7.37 6.41
N SER A 189 -20.14 8.19 5.64
CA SER A 189 -18.67 8.25 5.66
C SER A 189 -18.17 9.39 6.56
N ASP A 190 -16.98 9.21 7.08
CA ASP A 190 -16.22 10.22 7.81
C ASP A 190 -14.89 10.46 7.07
N LEU A 191 -14.44 11.69 6.96
CA LEU A 191 -13.07 11.99 6.61
C LEU A 191 -12.29 12.15 7.92
N VAL A 192 -11.38 11.22 8.16
CA VAL A 192 -10.51 11.20 9.34
C VAL A 192 -9.16 11.80 8.98
N ILE A 193 -8.63 12.65 9.85
CA ILE A 193 -7.30 13.27 9.70
C ILE A 193 -6.48 12.85 10.92
N LEU A 194 -5.38 12.14 10.64
CA LEU A 194 -4.44 11.65 11.65
C LEU A 194 -3.11 12.40 11.52
N ASP A 195 -2.38 12.51 12.61
CA ASP A 195 -0.97 12.88 12.59
C ASP A 195 -0.17 11.76 11.92
N ALA A 196 0.67 12.07 10.93
CA ALA A 196 1.40 11.05 10.21
C ALA A 196 2.52 10.40 11.05
N ALA A 197 3.01 11.07 12.11
CA ALA A 197 4.08 10.54 12.95
C ALA A 197 3.61 9.45 13.92
N ASP A 198 2.44 9.60 14.53
CA ASP A 198 1.97 8.70 15.60
C ASP A 198 0.53 8.20 15.43
N LEU A 199 -0.15 8.56 14.33
CA LEU A 199 -1.54 8.26 14.01
C LEU A 199 -2.53 8.75 15.09
N SER A 200 -2.18 9.76 15.88
CA SER A 200 -3.15 10.41 16.77
C SER A 200 -4.21 11.13 15.94
N GLU A 201 -5.47 11.01 16.35
CA GLU A 201 -6.60 11.61 15.66
C GLU A 201 -6.60 13.13 15.88
N LEU A 202 -6.47 13.88 14.80
CA LEU A 202 -6.49 15.35 14.81
C LEU A 202 -7.88 15.91 14.52
N ALA A 203 -8.61 15.28 13.59
CA ALA A 203 -9.97 15.69 13.28
C ALA A 203 -10.79 14.56 12.64
N VAL A 204 -12.10 14.60 12.84
CA VAL A 204 -13.08 13.79 12.12
C VAL A 204 -14.14 14.72 11.53
N LEU A 205 -14.29 14.69 10.21
CA LEU A 205 -15.31 15.41 9.49
C LEU A 205 -16.45 14.46 9.13
N GLU A 206 -17.54 14.55 9.85
CA GLU A 206 -18.73 13.74 9.59
C GLU A 206 -19.39 14.17 8.28
N LEU A 207 -19.38 13.30 7.27
CA LEU A 207 -20.04 13.59 6.00
C LEU A 207 -21.55 13.30 6.08
N PRO A 208 -22.39 14.07 5.36
CA PRO A 208 -23.84 13.88 5.39
C PRO A 208 -24.34 12.71 4.54
N LEU A 209 -23.42 11.97 3.89
CA LEU A 209 -23.73 10.90 2.93
C LEU A 209 -22.71 9.76 3.03
N ALA A 210 -23.10 8.60 2.51
CA ALA A 210 -22.20 7.48 2.29
C ALA A 210 -21.43 7.69 0.98
N ILE A 211 -20.12 7.70 1.06
CA ILE A 211 -19.24 7.61 -0.11
C ILE A 211 -18.88 6.14 -0.26
N PRO A 212 -19.12 5.53 -1.43
CA PRO A 212 -18.69 4.17 -1.70
C PRO A 212 -17.17 4.03 -1.51
N HIS A 213 -16.70 2.84 -1.10
CA HIS A 213 -15.27 2.55 -1.10
C HIS A 213 -14.69 2.84 -2.48
N GLY A 214 -13.73 3.76 -2.51
CA GLY A 214 -12.93 4.08 -3.69
C GLY A 214 -11.78 3.11 -3.87
N LEU A 215 -11.03 3.28 -4.98
CA LEU A 215 -9.75 2.61 -5.16
C LEU A 215 -8.61 3.56 -4.83
N HIS A 216 -8.56 4.73 -5.49
CA HIS A 216 -7.46 5.66 -5.34
C HIS A 216 -7.94 7.09 -5.09
N GLY A 217 -7.17 7.80 -4.25
CA GLY A 217 -7.26 9.23 -4.02
C GLY A 217 -5.93 9.93 -4.36
N SER A 218 -5.96 11.26 -4.38
CA SER A 218 -4.76 12.06 -4.51
C SER A 218 -4.92 13.40 -3.80
N TRP A 219 -3.81 13.93 -3.32
CA TRP A 219 -3.73 15.28 -2.78
C TRP A 219 -3.13 16.23 -3.81
N ALA A 220 -3.71 17.43 -3.94
CA ALA A 220 -3.17 18.49 -4.77
C ALA A 220 -3.17 19.79 -3.97
N ALA A 221 -1.98 20.30 -3.65
CA ALA A 221 -1.80 21.46 -2.76
C ALA A 221 -2.39 22.76 -3.33
N ASP A 222 -2.45 22.92 -4.66
CA ASP A 222 -2.81 24.17 -5.35
C ASP A 222 -4.07 24.06 -6.23
N SER A 223 -4.95 23.08 -5.96
CA SER A 223 -6.06 22.78 -6.88
C SER A 223 -7.32 23.64 -6.70
N VAL A 224 -7.38 24.53 -5.72
CA VAL A 224 -8.52 25.46 -5.54
C VAL A 224 -8.15 26.83 -6.10
N THR A 225 -8.16 26.95 -7.40
CA THR A 225 -8.35 28.28 -8.04
C THR A 225 -9.83 28.54 -8.17
N GLU A 226 -10.29 29.67 -7.61
CA GLU A 226 -11.65 30.21 -7.74
C GLU A 226 -12.14 30.23 -9.19
#